data_db1f7b1368eeff9675214dcc77323fc4
#
_entry.id   db1f7b1368eeff9675214dcc77323fc4
#
_cell.length_a   1.000
_cell.length_b   1.000
_cell.length_c   1.000
_cell.angle_alpha   90.00
_cell.angle_beta   90.00
_cell.angle_gamma   90.00
#
_symmetry.space_group_name_H-M   'P 1'
#
loop_
_entity.id
_entity.type
_entity.pdbx_description
1 polymer ?
#
loop_
_entity_poly.entity_id
_entity_poly.type
_entity_poly.pdbx_seq_one_letter_code
_entity_poly.pdbx_strand_id
1 'polypeptide(L)'
;MRLLFLLSVFAATLVSAGAAEIEFVRVWPGWRDAESFERISEYFDGRENTGGEVVLRTHADQRAGFYFLVRVANAGSAKPGAHFVLQVILPSNPEPRSLTFPADVPARSKVFELGLTGPDWPSPDVHPVAWKLELRSAEDQVLASAQSFLWEKPAKN
;
A
#
# COMPACT_ATOMS: atom_id res chain seq x y z
N MET A 1 4.61 -64.18 -28.85
CA MET A 1 3.86 -62.92 -28.77
C MET A 1 4.07 -62.38 -27.40
N ARG A 2 4.97 -61.39 -27.21
CA ARG A 2 5.28 -60.77 -25.95
C ARG A 2 4.67 -59.37 -25.98
N LEU A 3 3.64 -59.16 -25.16
CA LEU A 3 2.93 -57.90 -25.00
C LEU A 3 3.73 -57.05 -23.99
N LEU A 4 4.37 -55.97 -24.44
CA LEU A 4 5.03 -54.95 -23.58
C LEU A 4 3.98 -53.94 -23.19
N PHE A 5 3.62 -53.91 -21.88
CA PHE A 5 2.84 -52.84 -21.25
C PHE A 5 3.77 -51.69 -20.94
N LEU A 6 3.66 -50.58 -21.67
CA LEU A 6 4.26 -49.31 -21.35
C LEU A 6 3.40 -48.60 -20.30
N LEU A 7 3.85 -48.60 -19.05
CA LEU A 7 3.25 -47.84 -17.94
C LEU A 7 3.76 -46.40 -17.99
N SER A 8 2.97 -45.49 -18.55
CA SER A 8 3.26 -44.04 -18.54
C SER A 8 2.97 -43.48 -17.16
N VAL A 9 4.01 -43.20 -16.39
CA VAL A 9 3.91 -42.46 -15.12
C VAL A 9 3.72 -40.99 -15.44
N PHE A 10 2.50 -40.49 -15.31
CA PHE A 10 2.17 -39.06 -15.40
C PHE A 10 2.52 -38.40 -14.06
N ALA A 11 3.70 -37.80 -13.99
CA ALA A 11 4.10 -37.00 -12.82
C ALA A 11 3.32 -35.68 -12.82
N ALA A 12 2.22 -35.63 -12.05
CA ALA A 12 1.50 -34.40 -11.79
C ALA A 12 2.38 -33.53 -10.87
N THR A 13 2.99 -32.48 -11.41
CA THR A 13 3.65 -31.44 -10.64
C THR A 13 2.56 -30.60 -9.96
N LEU A 14 2.36 -30.84 -8.67
CA LEU A 14 1.56 -29.97 -7.81
C LEU A 14 2.28 -28.62 -7.70
N VAL A 15 1.84 -27.65 -8.48
CA VAL A 15 2.21 -26.24 -8.27
C VAL A 15 1.52 -25.82 -6.98
N SER A 16 2.24 -25.83 -5.88
CA SER A 16 1.81 -25.24 -4.63
C SER A 16 1.70 -23.73 -4.85
N ALA A 17 0.49 -23.21 -4.93
CA ALA A 17 0.24 -21.79 -4.85
C ALA A 17 0.56 -21.37 -3.40
N GLY A 18 1.81 -21.01 -3.14
CA GLY A 18 2.24 -20.44 -1.86
C GLY A 18 1.43 -19.18 -1.61
N ALA A 19 0.85 -19.06 -0.40
CA ALA A 19 0.24 -17.81 0.03
C ALA A 19 1.28 -16.69 -0.12
N ALA A 20 0.84 -15.51 -0.59
CA ALA A 20 1.74 -14.37 -0.73
C ALA A 20 2.38 -14.08 0.63
N GLU A 21 3.71 -13.93 0.65
CA GLU A 21 4.46 -13.63 1.88
C GLU A 21 4.06 -12.28 2.48
N ILE A 22 3.67 -11.33 1.61
CA ILE A 22 3.22 -9.99 1.99
C ILE A 22 1.88 -9.72 1.32
N GLU A 23 0.94 -9.16 2.08
CA GLU A 23 -0.37 -8.77 1.59
C GLU A 23 -0.87 -7.47 2.22
N PHE A 24 -1.73 -6.76 1.50
CA PHE A 24 -2.54 -5.69 2.07
C PHE A 24 -3.82 -6.27 2.66
N VAL A 25 -3.87 -6.37 3.98
CA VAL A 25 -5.06 -6.83 4.70
C VAL A 25 -6.21 -5.86 4.47
N ARG A 26 -5.91 -4.57 4.45
CA ARG A 26 -6.89 -3.52 4.20
C ARG A 26 -6.24 -2.19 3.82
N VAL A 27 -6.94 -1.40 2.98
CA VAL A 27 -6.60 -0.03 2.63
C VAL A 27 -7.83 0.84 2.91
N TRP A 28 -7.66 1.92 3.71
CA TRP A 28 -8.71 2.89 4.03
C TRP A 28 -8.26 4.28 3.57
N PRO A 29 -8.78 4.78 2.46
CA PRO A 29 -8.55 6.15 2.05
C PRO A 29 -9.51 7.11 2.78
N GLY A 30 -9.01 8.26 3.21
CA GLY A 30 -9.84 9.28 3.84
C GLY A 30 -9.08 10.54 4.23
N TRP A 31 -9.80 11.64 4.36
CA TRP A 31 -9.26 12.89 4.90
C TRP A 31 -8.99 12.77 6.38
N ARG A 32 -7.90 13.41 6.84
CA ARG A 32 -7.56 13.56 8.27
C ARG A 32 -7.13 14.99 8.56
N ASP A 33 -7.71 15.56 9.61
CA ASP A 33 -7.31 16.85 10.16
C ASP A 33 -6.01 16.73 10.95
N ALA A 34 -5.30 17.84 11.14
CA ALA A 34 -4.10 17.89 11.96
C ALA A 34 -4.35 17.38 13.39
N GLU A 35 -5.49 17.76 13.98
CA GLU A 35 -5.93 17.39 15.32
C GLU A 35 -6.09 15.87 15.50
N SER A 36 -6.45 15.14 14.44
CA SER A 36 -6.60 13.67 14.50
C SER A 36 -5.28 12.94 14.78
N PHE A 37 -4.15 13.60 14.59
CA PHE A 37 -2.81 13.10 14.89
C PHE A 37 -2.28 13.55 16.24
N GLU A 38 -2.94 14.49 16.92
CA GLU A 38 -2.51 14.99 18.22
C GLU A 38 -2.76 13.94 19.30
N ARG A 39 -1.74 13.67 20.09
CA ARG A 39 -1.80 12.79 21.26
C ARG A 39 -1.46 13.56 22.52
N ILE A 40 -2.10 13.22 23.63
CA ILE A 40 -1.86 13.88 24.94
C ILE A 40 -0.38 13.85 25.32
N SER A 41 0.37 12.79 24.96
CA SER A 41 1.79 12.67 25.25
C SER A 41 2.64 13.73 24.54
N GLU A 42 2.24 14.23 23.38
CA GLU A 42 2.97 15.26 22.64
C GLU A 42 3.01 16.59 23.39
N TYR A 43 2.00 16.84 24.23
CA TYR A 43 1.94 18.02 25.06
C TYR A 43 3.06 18.04 26.12
N PHE A 44 3.57 16.87 26.51
CA PHE A 44 4.60 16.74 27.54
C PHE A 44 6.02 16.62 26.99
N ASP A 45 6.20 16.00 25.82
CA ASP A 45 7.54 15.72 25.25
C ASP A 45 7.83 16.45 23.93
N GLY A 46 6.82 17.12 23.34
CA GLY A 46 6.95 17.88 22.09
C GLY A 46 7.23 17.02 20.86
N ARG A 47 7.06 15.69 20.96
CA ARG A 47 7.30 14.76 19.84
C ARG A 47 6.00 14.14 19.38
N GLU A 48 5.83 14.02 18.06
CA GLU A 48 4.68 13.34 17.49
C GLU A 48 4.64 11.87 17.94
N ASN A 49 3.52 11.47 18.54
CA ASN A 49 3.26 10.10 18.95
C ASN A 49 2.32 9.43 17.95
N THR A 50 2.87 8.57 17.10
CA THR A 50 2.11 7.87 16.06
C THR A 50 1.36 6.65 16.56
N GLY A 51 1.37 6.36 17.87
CA GLY A 51 0.71 5.17 18.44
C GLY A 51 1.31 3.84 17.96
N GLY A 52 2.56 3.88 17.48
CA GLY A 52 3.25 2.72 16.93
C GLY A 52 2.96 2.46 15.45
N GLU A 53 2.20 3.30 14.78
CA GLU A 53 2.01 3.30 13.34
C GLU A 53 3.16 4.02 12.63
N VAL A 54 3.35 3.76 11.34
CA VAL A 54 4.35 4.46 10.51
C VAL A 54 3.63 5.50 9.68
N VAL A 55 3.85 6.77 9.98
CA VAL A 55 3.23 7.90 9.26
C VAL A 55 4.23 8.46 8.25
N LEU A 56 3.89 8.39 6.98
CA LEU A 56 4.68 8.90 5.85
C LEU A 56 3.87 9.98 5.15
N ARG A 57 4.44 11.17 5.01
CA ARG A 57 3.77 12.34 4.44
C ARG A 57 4.55 12.90 3.27
N THR A 58 3.85 13.41 2.27
CA THR A 58 4.49 14.14 1.16
C THR A 58 5.13 15.45 1.64
N HIS A 59 4.54 16.10 2.66
CA HIS A 59 5.10 17.25 3.38
C HIS A 59 5.14 16.91 4.87
N ALA A 60 6.32 16.60 5.39
CA ALA A 60 6.50 16.05 6.74
C ALA A 60 6.04 16.99 7.87
N ASP A 61 6.09 18.29 7.65
CA ASP A 61 5.69 19.35 8.57
C ASP A 61 4.18 19.62 8.61
N GLN A 62 3.43 19.02 7.67
CA GLN A 62 1.98 19.23 7.55
C GLN A 62 1.22 17.94 7.87
N ARG A 63 0.36 18.00 8.89
CA ARG A 63 -0.39 16.84 9.37
C ARG A 63 -1.72 16.66 8.64
N ALA A 64 -2.41 17.74 8.31
CA ALA A 64 -3.69 17.66 7.59
C ALA A 64 -3.48 17.20 6.14
N GLY A 65 -4.32 16.27 5.69
CA GLY A 65 -4.22 15.73 4.34
C GLY A 65 -5.13 14.54 4.06
N PHE A 66 -5.01 14.00 2.88
CA PHE A 66 -5.71 12.79 2.50
C PHE A 66 -4.80 11.58 2.69
N TYR A 67 -5.24 10.65 3.54
CA TYR A 67 -4.42 9.52 3.95
C TYR A 67 -4.97 8.20 3.41
N PHE A 68 -4.03 7.31 3.06
CA PHE A 68 -4.31 5.90 2.82
C PHE A 68 -3.75 5.12 4.02
N LEU A 69 -4.64 4.63 4.89
CA LEU A 69 -4.24 3.71 5.97
C LEU A 69 -4.10 2.32 5.38
N VAL A 70 -2.92 1.77 5.47
CA VAL A 70 -2.57 0.48 4.88
C VAL A 70 -2.12 -0.48 5.97
N ARG A 71 -2.90 -1.53 6.19
CA ARG A 71 -2.46 -2.63 7.04
C ARG A 71 -1.75 -3.66 6.18
N VAL A 72 -0.45 -3.79 6.39
CA VAL A 72 0.41 -4.78 5.72
C VAL A 72 0.58 -5.97 6.65
N ALA A 73 0.28 -7.18 6.19
CA ALA A 73 0.70 -8.43 6.83
C ALA A 73 1.97 -8.93 6.11
N ASN A 74 3.00 -9.25 6.89
CA ASN A 74 4.23 -9.85 6.40
C ASN A 74 4.50 -11.10 7.22
N ALA A 75 4.34 -12.27 6.60
CA ALA A 75 4.59 -13.57 7.19
C ALA A 75 6.06 -14.02 7.04
N GLY A 76 6.84 -13.27 6.25
CA GLY A 76 8.23 -13.58 5.98
C GLY A 76 9.23 -12.65 6.67
N SER A 77 10.37 -12.48 6.04
CA SER A 77 11.45 -11.62 6.52
C SER A 77 11.12 -10.12 6.35
N ALA A 78 11.77 -9.27 7.15
CA ALA A 78 11.71 -7.83 6.97
C ALA A 78 12.19 -7.43 5.55
N LYS A 79 11.59 -6.37 5.00
CA LYS A 79 11.95 -5.82 3.69
C LYS A 79 12.46 -4.39 3.87
N PRO A 80 13.76 -4.22 4.19
CA PRO A 80 14.38 -2.90 4.24
C PRO A 80 14.46 -2.29 2.85
N GLY A 81 14.39 -0.96 2.76
CA GLY A 81 14.45 -0.23 1.49
C GLY A 81 13.26 -0.44 0.57
N ALA A 82 12.17 -1.05 1.06
CA ALA A 82 10.92 -1.12 0.33
C ALA A 82 10.30 0.28 0.19
N HIS A 83 9.32 0.41 -0.69
CA HIS A 83 8.60 1.67 -0.87
C HIS A 83 7.19 1.41 -1.38
N PHE A 84 6.28 2.31 -0.99
CA PHE A 84 4.95 2.34 -1.57
C PHE A 84 4.94 3.24 -2.80
N VAL A 85 4.25 2.80 -3.85
CA VAL A 85 3.92 3.60 -5.03
C VAL A 85 2.40 3.77 -5.05
N LEU A 86 1.95 5.00 -4.83
CA LEU A 86 0.55 5.37 -4.84
C LEU A 86 0.24 6.17 -6.10
N GLN A 87 -0.69 5.69 -6.89
CA GLN A 87 -1.23 6.40 -8.04
C GLN A 87 -2.65 6.83 -7.74
N VAL A 88 -2.97 8.10 -7.99
CA VAL A 88 -4.31 8.68 -7.76
C VAL A 88 -4.78 9.46 -8.97
N ILE A 89 -6.06 9.35 -9.28
CA ILE A 89 -6.75 10.16 -10.28
C ILE A 89 -7.72 11.08 -9.53
N LEU A 90 -7.57 12.39 -9.72
CA LEU A 90 -8.44 13.40 -9.12
C LEU A 90 -9.54 13.84 -10.09
N PRO A 91 -10.69 14.34 -9.59
CA PRO A 91 -11.75 14.87 -10.45
C PRO A 91 -11.31 16.00 -11.36
N SER A 92 -10.29 16.76 -10.95
CA SER A 92 -9.75 17.90 -11.70
C SER A 92 -8.75 17.50 -12.81
N ASN A 93 -8.21 16.28 -12.75
CA ASN A 93 -7.23 15.82 -13.74
C ASN A 93 -7.38 14.29 -13.95
N PRO A 94 -7.71 13.84 -15.18
CA PRO A 94 -7.87 12.42 -15.49
C PRO A 94 -6.55 11.65 -15.58
N GLU A 95 -5.41 12.34 -15.61
CA GLU A 95 -4.11 11.67 -15.62
C GLU A 95 -3.71 11.20 -14.23
N PRO A 96 -3.23 9.95 -14.07
CA PRO A 96 -2.77 9.44 -12.79
C PRO A 96 -1.54 10.23 -12.30
N ARG A 97 -1.63 10.72 -11.07
CA ARG A 97 -0.48 11.27 -10.35
C ARG A 97 0.16 10.16 -9.53
N SER A 98 1.48 9.98 -9.66
CA SER A 98 2.23 8.97 -8.93
C SER A 98 3.05 9.60 -7.79
N LEU A 99 2.99 8.98 -6.60
CA LEU A 99 3.74 9.39 -5.42
C LEU A 99 4.44 8.17 -4.83
N THR A 100 5.65 8.38 -4.31
CA THR A 100 6.46 7.32 -3.71
C THR A 100 6.75 7.63 -2.25
N PHE A 101 6.57 6.64 -1.38
CA PHE A 101 6.84 6.73 0.06
C PHE A 101 7.85 5.65 0.45
N PRO A 102 9.10 6.01 0.79
CA PRO A 102 10.07 5.06 1.30
C PRO A 102 9.60 4.43 2.61
N ALA A 103 9.75 3.11 2.77
CA ALA A 103 9.31 2.39 3.94
C ALA A 103 10.14 1.14 4.21
N ASP A 104 10.45 0.90 5.47
CA ASP A 104 10.97 -0.39 5.92
C ASP A 104 9.81 -1.24 6.45
N VAL A 105 9.57 -2.41 5.83
CA VAL A 105 8.48 -3.29 6.22
C VAL A 105 9.01 -4.36 7.18
N PRO A 106 8.55 -4.39 8.46
CA PRO A 106 9.02 -5.37 9.43
C PRO A 106 8.47 -6.78 9.14
N ALA A 107 9.12 -7.80 9.72
CA ALA A 107 8.67 -9.20 9.68
C ALA A 107 7.45 -9.44 10.60
N ARG A 108 6.40 -8.65 10.45
CA ARG A 108 5.12 -8.72 11.19
C ARG A 108 4.10 -7.79 10.57
N SER A 109 2.85 -7.89 11.01
CA SER A 109 1.83 -6.90 10.62
C SER A 109 2.19 -5.49 11.11
N LYS A 110 1.98 -4.51 10.24
CA LYS A 110 2.23 -3.10 10.52
C LYS A 110 1.19 -2.23 9.80
N VAL A 111 0.82 -1.13 10.43
CA VAL A 111 -0.01 -0.09 9.82
C VAL A 111 0.89 1.04 9.34
N PHE A 112 0.68 1.43 8.09
CA PHE A 112 1.30 2.59 7.44
C PHE A 112 0.20 3.60 7.11
N GLU A 113 0.47 4.85 7.36
CA GLU A 113 -0.38 5.97 6.96
C GLU A 113 0.35 6.78 5.90
N LEU A 114 -0.13 6.70 4.66
CA LEU A 114 0.46 7.40 3.51
C LEU A 114 -0.33 8.67 3.25
N GLY A 115 0.22 9.81 3.64
CA GLY A 115 -0.44 11.11 3.60
C GLY A 115 -0.03 11.97 2.41
N LEU A 116 -1.01 12.39 1.62
CA LEU A 116 -0.89 13.46 0.65
C LEU A 116 -1.26 14.76 1.37
N THR A 117 -0.26 15.52 1.79
CA THR A 117 -0.41 16.67 2.68
C THR A 117 -0.08 17.98 1.97
N GLY A 118 -0.53 19.09 2.52
CA GLY A 118 -0.27 20.42 1.98
C GLY A 118 -0.74 20.59 0.53
N PRO A 119 0.12 21.14 -0.35
CA PRO A 119 -0.26 21.40 -1.75
C PRO A 119 -0.52 20.13 -2.57
N ASP A 120 -0.19 18.95 -2.03
CA ASP A 120 -0.41 17.68 -2.70
C ASP A 120 -1.86 17.21 -2.66
N TRP A 121 -2.70 17.84 -1.83
CA TRP A 121 -4.14 17.59 -1.82
C TRP A 121 -4.95 18.88 -1.81
N PRO A 122 -5.91 19.06 -2.72
CA PRO A 122 -6.54 20.36 -2.94
C PRO A 122 -7.49 20.80 -1.83
N SER A 123 -8.25 19.90 -1.21
CA SER A 123 -9.17 20.23 -0.12
C SER A 123 -9.73 18.98 0.57
N PRO A 124 -10.30 19.12 1.81
CA PRO A 124 -10.94 18.03 2.55
C PRO A 124 -12.08 17.34 1.79
N ASP A 125 -12.81 18.08 0.96
CA ASP A 125 -14.00 17.59 0.27
C ASP A 125 -13.67 16.85 -1.02
N VAL A 126 -12.40 16.86 -1.45
CA VAL A 126 -11.96 16.16 -2.66
C VAL A 126 -11.68 14.70 -2.34
N HIS A 127 -12.28 13.82 -3.12
CA HIS A 127 -12.01 12.38 -3.08
C HIS A 127 -11.39 11.91 -4.40
N PRO A 128 -10.49 10.93 -4.38
CA PRO A 128 -9.93 10.38 -5.61
C PRO A 128 -11.03 9.66 -6.40
N VAL A 129 -11.03 9.86 -7.71
CA VAL A 129 -11.91 9.10 -8.64
C VAL A 129 -11.47 7.64 -8.68
N ALA A 130 -10.17 7.43 -8.74
CA ALA A 130 -9.56 6.11 -8.72
C ALA A 130 -8.16 6.17 -8.08
N TRP A 131 -7.73 5.05 -7.55
CA TRP A 131 -6.39 4.90 -6.97
C TRP A 131 -5.87 3.48 -7.15
N LYS A 132 -4.55 3.36 -7.23
CA LYS A 132 -3.79 2.11 -7.18
C LYS A 132 -2.62 2.28 -6.23
N LEU A 133 -2.41 1.28 -5.37
CA LEU A 133 -1.33 1.23 -4.42
C LEU A 133 -0.52 -0.05 -4.63
N GLU A 134 0.79 0.08 -4.71
CA GLU A 134 1.72 -1.03 -4.76
C GLU A 134 2.75 -0.87 -3.63
N LEU A 135 3.10 -1.97 -2.99
CA LEU A 135 4.30 -2.08 -2.17
C LEU A 135 5.36 -2.76 -3.02
N ARG A 136 6.52 -2.15 -3.15
CA ARG A 136 7.63 -2.66 -3.94
C ARG A 136 8.86 -2.92 -3.07
N SER A 137 9.67 -3.89 -3.45
CA SER A 137 10.96 -4.16 -2.81
C SER A 137 12.00 -3.09 -3.18
N ALA A 138 13.19 -3.16 -2.58
CA ALA A 138 14.32 -2.31 -2.94
C ALA A 138 14.73 -2.45 -4.42
N GLU A 139 14.47 -3.62 -5.03
CA GLU A 139 14.74 -3.93 -6.45
C GLU A 139 13.52 -3.62 -7.35
N ASP A 140 12.55 -2.85 -6.86
CA ASP A 140 11.33 -2.42 -7.57
C ASP A 140 10.37 -3.56 -7.96
N GLN A 141 10.47 -4.73 -7.31
CA GLN A 141 9.53 -5.83 -7.51
C GLN A 141 8.26 -5.62 -6.71
N VAL A 142 7.10 -5.83 -7.32
CA VAL A 142 5.79 -5.71 -6.64
C VAL A 142 5.63 -6.85 -5.63
N LEU A 143 5.50 -6.49 -4.35
CA LEU A 143 5.28 -7.41 -3.22
C LEU A 143 3.80 -7.57 -2.89
N ALA A 144 3.04 -6.48 -2.97
CA ALA A 144 1.59 -6.44 -2.76
C ALA A 144 0.98 -5.30 -3.56
N SER A 145 -0.29 -5.44 -3.94
CA SER A 145 -1.04 -4.38 -4.63
C SER A 145 -2.50 -4.36 -4.20
N ALA A 146 -3.09 -3.16 -4.24
CA ALA A 146 -4.53 -2.93 -4.08
C ALA A 146 -4.94 -1.74 -4.96
N GLN A 147 -6.20 -1.73 -5.36
CA GLN A 147 -6.73 -0.65 -6.20
C GLN A 147 -8.23 -0.44 -5.96
N SER A 148 -8.71 0.73 -6.31
CA SER A 148 -10.15 1.03 -6.29
C SER A 148 -10.84 0.39 -7.48
N PHE A 149 -12.15 0.16 -7.33
CA PHE A 149 -12.97 -0.45 -8.38
C PHE A 149 -12.90 0.29 -9.73
N LEU A 150 -12.80 1.62 -9.72
CA LEU A 150 -12.76 2.41 -10.97
C LEU A 150 -11.40 2.36 -11.67
N TRP A 151 -10.35 1.94 -10.98
CA TRP A 151 -9.03 1.76 -11.61
C TRP A 151 -9.02 0.63 -12.64
N GLU A 152 -9.86 -0.39 -12.46
CA GLU A 152 -9.93 -1.58 -13.34
C GLU A 152 -10.72 -1.36 -14.62
N LYS A 153 -11.50 -0.27 -14.70
CA LYS A 153 -12.31 -0.04 -15.93
C LYS A 153 -11.38 0.33 -17.08
N PRO A 154 -11.27 -0.53 -18.13
CA PRO A 154 -10.60 -0.12 -19.36
C PRO A 154 -11.31 1.09 -19.93
N ALA A 155 -10.52 2.06 -20.45
CA ALA A 155 -11.09 3.15 -21.23
C ALA A 155 -11.96 2.55 -22.35
N LYS A 156 -13.23 2.95 -22.40
CA LYS A 156 -14.08 2.60 -23.54
C LYS A 156 -13.50 3.32 -24.76
N ASN A 157 -12.91 2.53 -25.66
CA ASN A 157 -12.61 3.00 -27.00
C ASN A 157 -13.90 3.37 -27.73
#